data_e3e20a17433afd7da7135332b0de891a
#
_entry.id   e3e20a17433afd7da7135332b0de891a
#
_cell.length_a   1.000
_cell.length_b   1.000
_cell.length_c   1.000
_cell.angle_alpha   90.00
_cell.angle_beta   90.00
_cell.angle_gamma   90.00
#
_symmetry.space_group_name_H-M   'P 1'
#
loop_
_entity.id
_entity.type
_entity.pdbx_description
1 polymer ?
#
loop_
_entity_poly.entity_id
_entity_poly.type
_entity_poly.pdbx_seq_one_letter_code
_entity_poly.pdbx_strand_id
1 'polypeptide(L)'
;EVDTLSLHDALPISEFGRTPKINGNAGRDHYPSCYSIALAGAGIRGGQVYGKSDKSGSEPAENACGPADLHATIFEAFGIHHKTTITDRLGRPFPISDGKPLPLT
;
A
#
# COMPACT_ATOMS: atom_id res chain seq x y z
N GLU A 1 -2.79 -28.11 15.28
CA GLU A 1 -2.31 -27.75 13.95
C GLU A 1 -2.47 -26.25 13.83
N VAL A 2 -1.37 -25.52 13.97
CA VAL A 2 -1.39 -24.08 13.70
C VAL A 2 -1.48 -23.99 12.19
N ASP A 3 -2.64 -23.60 11.66
CA ASP A 3 -2.75 -23.19 10.27
C ASP A 3 -1.70 -22.09 10.06
N THR A 4 -0.61 -22.47 9.44
CA THR A 4 0.33 -21.50 8.91
C THR A 4 -0.48 -20.64 7.95
N LEU A 5 -0.72 -19.38 8.35
CA LEU A 5 -1.16 -18.37 7.44
C LEU A 5 -0.35 -18.56 6.15
N SER A 6 -1.04 -18.89 5.09
CA SER A 6 -0.41 -19.15 3.80
C SER A 6 0.52 -17.96 3.51
N LEU A 7 1.72 -18.23 3.00
CA LEU A 7 2.66 -17.19 2.57
C LEU A 7 2.05 -16.19 1.55
N HIS A 8 0.78 -16.41 1.20
CA HIS A 8 0.04 -15.66 0.20
C HIS A 8 -0.98 -14.68 0.78
N ASP A 9 -1.18 -14.64 2.12
CA ASP A 9 -2.15 -13.74 2.71
C ASP A 9 -1.53 -12.38 3.01
N ALA A 10 -1.87 -11.38 2.22
CA ALA A 10 -1.59 -9.99 2.49
C ALA A 10 -2.88 -9.31 2.99
N LEU A 11 -2.84 -8.74 4.19
CA LEU A 11 -3.98 -8.03 4.77
C LEU A 11 -3.68 -6.52 4.82
N PRO A 12 -4.24 -5.70 3.93
CA PRO A 12 -4.28 -4.26 4.12
C PRO A 12 -5.33 -3.91 5.19
N ILE A 13 -4.93 -3.15 6.22
CA ILE A 13 -5.79 -2.85 7.38
C ILE A 13 -6.33 -1.42 7.36
N SER A 14 -6.05 -0.62 6.34
CA SER A 14 -6.52 0.77 6.25
C SER A 14 -6.95 1.12 4.85
N GLU A 15 -8.02 1.91 4.73
CA GLU A 15 -8.54 2.36 3.43
C GLU A 15 -8.14 3.79 3.09
N PHE A 16 -8.06 4.69 4.08
CA PHE A 16 -7.64 6.09 3.90
C PHE A 16 -7.21 6.71 5.23
N GLY A 17 -6.60 7.89 5.14
CA GLY A 17 -6.17 8.65 6.30
C GLY A 17 -7.27 9.47 6.95
N ARG A 18 -6.93 10.10 8.06
CA ARG A 18 -7.75 11.07 8.77
C ARG A 18 -6.99 12.39 8.89
N THR A 19 -7.72 13.50 8.86
CA THR A 19 -7.12 14.84 9.00
C THR A 19 -6.28 14.94 10.27
N PRO A 20 -5.08 15.53 10.21
CA PRO A 20 -4.28 15.80 11.41
C PRO A 20 -4.99 16.74 12.39
N LYS A 21 -5.80 17.66 11.85
CA LYS A 21 -6.58 18.61 12.63
C LYS A 21 -7.96 18.05 13.00
N ILE A 22 -8.36 18.26 14.24
CA ILE A 22 -9.70 17.92 14.73
C ILE A 22 -10.69 18.98 14.23
N ASN A 23 -11.84 18.55 13.71
CA ASN A 23 -12.89 19.41 13.21
C ASN A 23 -13.78 19.95 14.34
N GLY A 24 -14.74 20.83 13.99
CA GLY A 24 -15.67 21.44 14.94
C GLY A 24 -16.61 20.49 15.68
N ASN A 25 -16.73 19.24 15.23
CA ASN A 25 -17.53 18.18 15.84
C ASN A 25 -16.69 17.20 16.69
N ALA A 26 -15.49 17.60 17.09
CA ALA A 26 -14.54 16.78 17.85
C ALA A 26 -14.14 15.48 17.13
N GLY A 27 -14.19 15.47 15.81
CA GLY A 27 -13.85 14.33 14.94
C GLY A 27 -12.73 14.65 13.97
N ARG A 28 -12.42 13.68 13.12
CA ARG A 28 -11.46 13.82 12.02
C ARG A 28 -12.12 13.41 10.72
N ASP A 29 -11.92 14.21 9.70
CA ASP A 29 -12.45 13.96 8.36
C ASP A 29 -11.57 12.97 7.58
N HIS A 30 -12.08 12.45 6.46
CA HIS A 30 -11.31 11.65 5.54
C HIS A 30 -10.18 12.48 4.94
N TYR A 31 -9.00 11.90 4.83
CA TYR A 31 -7.81 12.59 4.36
C TYR A 31 -6.96 11.69 3.45
N PRO A 32 -6.93 11.96 2.14
CA PRO A 32 -6.26 11.08 1.18
C PRO A 32 -4.76 11.33 1.05
N SER A 33 -4.25 12.51 1.45
CA SER A 33 -2.88 12.92 1.15
C SER A 33 -1.83 12.16 1.94
N CYS A 34 -2.15 11.72 3.15
CA CYS A 34 -1.19 11.01 4.00
C CYS A 34 -1.91 10.04 4.95
N TYR A 35 -1.50 8.78 4.92
CA TYR A 35 -2.02 7.74 5.81
C TYR A 35 -1.03 6.59 5.94
N SER A 36 -1.25 5.74 6.92
CA SER A 36 -0.42 4.56 7.17
C SER A 36 -1.22 3.29 6.91
N ILE A 37 -0.53 2.29 6.38
CA ILE A 37 -1.08 0.94 6.21
C ILE A 37 -0.15 -0.06 6.89
N ALA A 38 -0.68 -1.22 7.23
CA ALA A 38 0.10 -2.35 7.70
C ALA A 38 0.04 -3.48 6.67
N LEU A 39 1.16 -4.12 6.43
CA LEU A 39 1.28 -5.28 5.54
C LEU A 39 1.93 -6.42 6.30
N ALA A 40 1.43 -7.64 6.08
CA ALA A 40 2.01 -8.85 6.64
C ALA A 40 1.82 -10.02 5.68
N GLY A 41 2.73 -10.98 5.70
CA GLY A 41 2.67 -12.17 4.85
C GLY A 41 3.44 -12.05 3.55
N ALA A 42 3.30 -13.03 2.66
CA ALA A 42 3.86 -13.05 1.30
C ALA A 42 5.35 -12.63 1.19
N GLY A 43 6.18 -12.97 2.18
CA GLY A 43 7.61 -12.62 2.20
C GLY A 43 7.91 -11.17 2.58
N ILE A 44 6.92 -10.38 2.98
CA ILE A 44 7.13 -9.03 3.53
C ILE A 44 7.94 -9.15 4.83
N ARG A 45 9.04 -8.41 4.92
CA ARG A 45 9.86 -8.39 6.15
C ARG A 45 9.12 -7.67 7.28
N GLY A 46 8.89 -8.39 8.37
CA GLY A 46 8.24 -7.83 9.56
C GLY A 46 9.10 -6.80 10.31
N GLY A 47 8.45 -5.99 11.13
CA GLY A 47 9.12 -5.06 12.05
C GLY A 47 9.77 -3.85 11.38
N GLN A 48 9.56 -3.60 10.10
CA GLN A 48 10.08 -2.43 9.39
C GLN A 48 9.01 -1.34 9.24
N VAL A 49 9.48 -0.11 9.15
CA VAL A 49 8.66 1.05 8.80
C VAL A 49 9.23 1.65 7.52
N TYR A 50 8.38 1.87 6.53
CA TYR A 50 8.76 2.50 5.26
C TYR A 50 7.99 3.80 5.09
N GLY A 51 8.73 4.86 4.82
CA GLY A 51 8.15 6.20 4.68
C GLY A 51 7.91 6.90 6.02
N LYS A 52 7.67 8.19 5.92
CA LYS A 52 7.42 9.06 7.08
C LYS A 52 6.67 10.30 6.63
N SER A 53 5.72 10.73 7.45
CA SER A 53 5.03 12.00 7.24
C SER A 53 5.88 13.19 7.70
N ASP A 54 5.45 14.37 7.31
CA ASP A 54 5.93 15.63 7.88
C ASP A 54 5.56 15.74 9.38
N LYS A 55 6.03 16.79 10.04
CA LYS A 55 5.77 16.99 11.47
C LYS A 55 4.30 17.18 11.81
N SER A 56 3.50 17.62 10.87
CA SER A 56 2.07 17.83 11.04
C SER A 56 1.22 16.60 10.71
N GLY A 57 1.82 15.56 10.10
CA GLY A 57 1.10 14.39 9.60
C GLY A 57 0.22 14.68 8.38
N SER A 58 0.51 15.78 7.66
CA SER A 58 -0.30 16.24 6.54
C SER A 58 0.15 15.66 5.20
N GLU A 59 1.47 15.55 4.99
CA GLU A 59 2.03 15.11 3.72
C GLU A 59 3.15 14.08 3.94
N PRO A 60 3.39 13.18 2.99
CA PRO A 60 4.58 12.32 3.02
C PRO A 60 5.85 13.18 2.87
N ALA A 61 6.82 12.99 3.78
CA ALA A 61 8.09 13.73 3.76
C ALA A 61 9.27 12.86 3.34
N GLU A 62 9.25 11.57 3.64
CA GLU A 62 10.33 10.64 3.28
C GLU A 62 9.73 9.39 2.63
N ASN A 63 10.37 8.89 1.58
CA ASN A 63 9.95 7.69 0.85
C ASN A 63 8.45 7.68 0.52
N ALA A 64 7.97 8.78 -0.04
CA ALA A 64 6.58 8.90 -0.46
C ALA A 64 6.22 7.77 -1.43
N CYS A 65 5.08 7.14 -1.22
CA CYS A 65 4.56 6.11 -2.11
C CYS A 65 3.04 6.23 -2.23
N GLY A 66 2.52 5.79 -3.34
CA GLY A 66 1.10 5.85 -3.62
C GLY A 66 0.45 4.46 -3.73
N PRO A 67 -0.86 4.42 -3.95
CA PRO A 67 -1.59 3.16 -4.12
C PRO A 67 -1.04 2.28 -5.25
N ALA A 68 -0.56 2.86 -6.35
CA ALA A 68 0.03 2.10 -7.45
C ALA A 68 1.31 1.37 -7.02
N ASP A 69 2.16 2.00 -6.20
CA ASP A 69 3.39 1.39 -5.66
C ASP A 69 3.06 0.26 -4.69
N LEU A 70 2.02 0.45 -3.88
CA LEU A 70 1.51 -0.59 -3.00
C LEU A 70 1.00 -1.79 -3.80
N HIS A 71 0.20 -1.57 -4.85
CA HIS A 71 -0.29 -2.65 -5.71
C HIS A 71 0.86 -3.40 -6.39
N ALA A 72 1.84 -2.66 -6.93
CA ALA A 72 3.04 -3.28 -7.51
C ALA A 72 3.77 -4.16 -6.49
N THR A 73 3.91 -3.70 -5.25
CA THR A 73 4.53 -4.45 -4.16
C THR A 73 3.76 -5.73 -3.84
N ILE A 74 2.44 -5.65 -3.75
CA ILE A 74 1.57 -6.80 -3.49
C ILE A 74 1.71 -7.84 -4.62
N PHE A 75 1.66 -7.41 -5.88
CA PHE A 75 1.83 -8.34 -7.00
C PHE A 75 3.19 -9.04 -6.99
N GLU A 76 4.27 -8.29 -6.77
CA GLU A 76 5.62 -8.87 -6.65
C GLU A 76 5.71 -9.87 -5.48
N ALA A 77 5.09 -9.56 -4.36
CA ALA A 77 5.03 -10.45 -3.20
C ALA A 77 4.30 -11.78 -3.51
N PHE A 78 3.34 -11.77 -4.42
CA PHE A 78 2.68 -12.96 -4.95
C PHE A 78 3.44 -13.63 -6.10
N GLY A 79 4.62 -13.14 -6.46
CA GLY A 79 5.41 -13.67 -7.57
C GLY A 79 4.92 -13.25 -8.95
N ILE A 80 4.07 -12.23 -9.03
CA ILE A 80 3.55 -11.67 -10.27
C ILE A 80 4.26 -10.35 -10.54
N HIS A 81 5.06 -10.31 -11.61
CA HIS A 81 5.78 -9.10 -11.97
C HIS A 81 4.79 -7.95 -12.27
N HIS A 82 4.96 -6.79 -11.63
CA HIS A 82 4.03 -5.66 -11.73
C HIS A 82 3.82 -5.14 -13.17
N LYS A 83 4.78 -5.37 -14.08
CA LYS A 83 4.66 -5.04 -15.51
C LYS A 83 3.99 -6.13 -16.34
N THR A 84 3.53 -7.23 -15.72
CA THR A 84 2.73 -8.22 -16.42
C THR A 84 1.55 -7.55 -17.08
N THR A 85 1.33 -7.81 -18.36
CA THR A 85 0.24 -7.19 -19.11
C THR A 85 -1.02 -8.04 -19.07
N ILE A 86 -2.14 -7.37 -18.91
CA ILE A 86 -3.47 -7.90 -19.14
C ILE A 86 -4.08 -7.20 -20.35
N THR A 87 -4.97 -7.85 -21.04
CA THR A 87 -5.65 -7.25 -22.21
C THR A 87 -7.11 -6.93 -21.88
N ASP A 88 -7.57 -5.80 -22.37
CA ASP A 88 -8.98 -5.46 -22.32
C ASP A 88 -9.79 -6.24 -23.39
N ARG A 89 -11.09 -5.98 -23.45
CA ARG A 89 -11.99 -6.61 -24.46
C ARG A 89 -11.68 -6.25 -25.90
N LEU A 90 -10.91 -5.19 -26.12
CA LEU A 90 -10.45 -4.73 -27.43
C LEU A 90 -9.05 -5.21 -27.78
N GLY A 91 -8.45 -6.07 -26.93
CA GLY A 91 -7.11 -6.61 -27.13
C GLY A 91 -5.98 -5.63 -26.80
N ARG A 92 -6.25 -4.49 -26.14
CA ARG A 92 -5.22 -3.53 -25.77
C ARG A 92 -4.51 -3.99 -24.51
N PRO A 93 -3.16 -4.01 -24.51
CA PRO A 93 -2.38 -4.41 -23.33
C PRO A 93 -2.30 -3.28 -22.30
N PHE A 94 -2.45 -3.63 -21.03
CA PHE A 94 -2.24 -2.76 -19.88
C PHE A 94 -1.34 -3.45 -18.87
N PRO A 95 -0.39 -2.75 -18.24
CA PRO A 95 0.33 -3.31 -17.11
C PRO A 95 -0.63 -3.52 -15.93
N ILE A 96 -0.39 -4.56 -15.15
CA ILE A 96 -1.20 -4.88 -13.98
C ILE A 96 -1.06 -3.83 -12.88
N SER A 97 0.07 -3.12 -12.85
CA SER A 97 0.29 -1.93 -12.02
C SER A 97 1.31 -1.00 -12.67
N ASP A 98 1.06 0.31 -12.61
CA ASP A 98 1.96 1.36 -13.09
C ASP A 98 2.96 1.82 -12.00
N GLY A 99 2.82 1.33 -10.77
CA GLY A 99 3.67 1.71 -9.66
C GLY A 99 5.02 1.00 -9.66
N LYS A 100 5.87 1.41 -8.71
CA LYS A 100 7.16 0.79 -8.43
C LYS A 100 7.07 -0.04 -7.15
N PRO A 101 7.48 -1.32 -7.16
CA PRO A 101 7.51 -2.11 -5.95
C PRO A 101 8.38 -1.47 -4.87
N LEU A 102 7.88 -1.47 -3.64
CA LEU A 102 8.59 -0.96 -2.48
C LEU A 102 9.59 -2.01 -1.96
N PRO A 103 10.73 -1.61 -1.39
CA PRO A 103 11.76 -2.54 -0.91
C PRO A 103 11.36 -3.18 0.44
N LEU A 104 10.23 -3.87 0.49
CA LEU A 104 9.66 -4.44 1.70
C LEU A 104 9.89 -5.95 1.85
N THR A 105 10.39 -6.60 0.82
CA THR A 105 10.67 -8.04 0.81
C THR A 105 12.12 -8.38 1.11
#